data_51af6034cc9500d4b14808ce24331317
#
_entry.id   51af6034cc9500d4b14808ce24331317
#
_cell.length_a   1.000
_cell.length_b   1.000
_cell.length_c   1.000
_cell.angle_alpha   90.00
_cell.angle_beta   90.00
_cell.angle_gamma   90.00
#
_symmetry.space_group_name_H-M   'P 1'
#
loop_
_entity.id
_entity.type
_entity.pdbx_description
1 polymer ?
#
loop_
_entity_poly.entity_id
_entity_poly.type
_entity_poly.pdbx_seq_one_letter_code
_entity_poly.pdbx_strand_id
1 'polypeptide(L)'
;MPFDLDAYRAQAEAFLSDTDREYYLHYSGQRDEFEIEAVFDRHANLFTHEAAGSLREAGAPGPLIEFAVEGHIGRETRALSAELARREAALEIEWNGASIPFRSAAVLEANEPDPERRAELDAARNELTETELNPLLRELLDSSHAITRDLGWPSLQALCEELSGIDLAELGRQTDAFLEATDSRYEELVEPQLRKQVGMGFDGLRRSDLPPFFRAPSLDAGFPAERLVPSLTETLEEMGIEVSGQRGVTIDTVPRPKKSPRAFCSPVRVPDEVYLVISPVGGREDYAALFHEAGHTEHYAHIDPGLPVENRYRGDNSVTEAYAFLFEHLTSDPAWLRRRLGIDDPQPIVDYGRASKLVYQRRYAAKLGYELELNGGGDVDGLEQLYARRLSEALRVQWPGAQWLADVDPFFYSARYLRAWALETHLHRALTERFGESWFAEPEAGRFLRDLWSTGQGPEGGEGILARAGGGSLDFSVLLSDLG
;
A
#
# COMPACT_ATOMS: atom_id res chain seq x y z
N MET A 1 -8.40 18.74 -34.54
CA MET A 1 -8.28 17.35 -34.99
C MET A 1 -8.94 16.49 -33.92
N PRO A 2 -9.52 15.34 -34.23
CA PRO A 2 -10.02 14.47 -33.18
C PRO A 2 -8.85 14.10 -32.24
N PHE A 3 -9.13 13.92 -30.96
CA PHE A 3 -8.12 13.53 -29.97
C PHE A 3 -7.56 12.15 -30.33
N ASP A 4 -6.24 12.02 -30.34
CA ASP A 4 -5.54 10.78 -30.66
C ASP A 4 -5.25 10.01 -29.38
N LEU A 5 -6.14 9.10 -29.02
CA LEU A 5 -6.05 8.28 -27.80
C LEU A 5 -4.82 7.35 -27.79
N ASP A 6 -4.45 6.81 -28.96
CA ASP A 6 -3.29 5.92 -29.04
C ASP A 6 -1.97 6.66 -28.88
N ALA A 7 -1.90 7.89 -29.41
CA ALA A 7 -0.76 8.77 -29.17
C ALA A 7 -0.65 9.17 -27.69
N TYR A 8 -1.78 9.42 -27.01
CA TYR A 8 -1.79 9.70 -25.57
C TYR A 8 -1.31 8.49 -24.76
N ARG A 9 -1.80 7.28 -25.05
CA ARG A 9 -1.36 6.04 -24.41
C ARG A 9 0.14 5.82 -24.55
N ALA A 10 0.69 6.04 -25.75
CA ALA A 10 2.13 5.90 -25.98
C ALA A 10 2.96 6.90 -25.15
N GLN A 11 2.49 8.13 -25.00
CA GLN A 11 3.14 9.14 -24.15
C GLN A 11 2.99 8.82 -22.66
N ALA A 12 1.82 8.32 -22.23
CA ALA A 12 1.60 7.87 -20.85
C ALA A 12 2.54 6.71 -20.49
N GLU A 13 2.70 5.73 -21.38
CA GLU A 13 3.65 4.63 -21.19
C GLU A 13 5.10 5.11 -21.07
N ALA A 14 5.50 6.06 -21.93
CA ALA A 14 6.83 6.65 -21.86
C ALA A 14 7.06 7.40 -20.53
N PHE A 15 6.06 8.15 -20.06
CA PHE A 15 6.13 8.83 -18.76
C PHE A 15 6.25 7.84 -17.60
N LEU A 16 5.43 6.79 -17.56
CA LEU A 16 5.46 5.77 -16.51
C LEU A 16 6.82 5.06 -16.49
N SER A 17 7.34 4.67 -17.67
CA SER A 17 8.66 4.06 -17.78
C SER A 17 9.79 5.00 -17.31
N ASP A 18 9.77 6.29 -17.70
CA ASP A 18 10.75 7.28 -17.27
C ASP A 18 10.71 7.50 -15.75
N THR A 19 9.48 7.56 -15.18
CA THR A 19 9.25 7.75 -13.74
C THR A 19 9.76 6.56 -12.94
N ASP A 20 9.37 5.33 -13.29
CA ASP A 20 9.79 4.13 -12.57
C ASP A 20 11.30 3.89 -12.70
N ARG A 21 11.90 4.23 -13.84
CA ARG A 21 13.35 4.18 -14.01
C ARG A 21 14.07 5.18 -13.11
N GLU A 22 13.51 6.39 -12.96
CA GLU A 22 14.06 7.41 -12.08
C GLU A 22 14.01 6.97 -10.61
N TYR A 23 12.88 6.44 -10.17
CA TYR A 23 12.71 5.85 -8.85
C TYR A 23 13.70 4.69 -8.63
N TYR A 24 13.81 3.76 -9.57
CA TYR A 24 14.75 2.64 -9.47
C TYR A 24 16.18 3.13 -9.31
N LEU A 25 16.66 4.01 -10.18
CA LEU A 25 18.04 4.49 -10.15
C LEU A 25 18.38 5.22 -8.85
N HIS A 26 17.47 6.05 -8.36
CA HIS A 26 17.67 6.81 -7.13
C HIS A 26 17.59 5.91 -5.89
N TYR A 27 16.47 5.19 -5.70
CA TYR A 27 16.23 4.42 -4.48
C TYR A 27 17.02 3.10 -4.41
N SER A 28 17.51 2.58 -5.53
CA SER A 28 18.49 1.49 -5.51
C SER A 28 19.90 1.98 -5.15
N GLY A 29 20.13 3.30 -5.07
CA GLY A 29 21.43 3.91 -4.78
C GLY A 29 22.41 3.86 -5.95
N GLN A 30 21.91 3.69 -7.17
CA GLN A 30 22.76 3.73 -8.38
C GLN A 30 23.04 5.17 -8.84
N ARG A 31 22.13 6.10 -8.52
CA ARG A 31 22.30 7.53 -8.80
C ARG A 31 21.89 8.36 -7.58
N ASP A 32 22.69 9.39 -7.28
CA ASP A 32 22.47 10.29 -6.16
C ASP A 32 21.40 11.34 -6.45
N GLU A 33 21.40 11.87 -7.67
CA GLU A 33 20.45 12.86 -8.13
C GLU A 33 19.10 12.20 -8.35
N PHE A 34 18.02 12.92 -7.99
CA PHE A 34 16.64 12.52 -8.23
C PHE A 34 15.99 13.51 -9.20
N GLU A 35 15.94 13.15 -10.47
CA GLU A 35 15.54 14.06 -11.57
C GLU A 35 14.05 13.94 -11.93
N ILE A 36 13.21 13.59 -10.97
CA ILE A 36 11.78 13.36 -11.20
C ILE A 36 11.06 14.60 -11.77
N GLU A 37 11.49 15.80 -11.38
CA GLU A 37 10.92 17.05 -11.92
C GLU A 37 11.16 17.18 -13.43
N ALA A 38 12.34 16.81 -13.90
CA ALA A 38 12.66 16.84 -15.32
C ALA A 38 11.83 15.79 -16.11
N VAL A 39 11.45 14.68 -15.49
CA VAL A 39 10.50 13.71 -16.08
C VAL A 39 9.14 14.36 -16.27
N PHE A 40 8.57 14.97 -15.21
CA PHE A 40 7.29 15.65 -15.30
C PHE A 40 7.28 16.80 -16.32
N ASP A 41 8.36 17.58 -16.39
CA ASP A 41 8.46 18.68 -17.33
C ASP A 41 8.48 18.20 -18.80
N ARG A 42 9.16 17.07 -19.09
CA ARG A 42 9.16 16.47 -20.44
C ARG A 42 7.76 15.99 -20.88
N HIS A 43 6.96 15.55 -19.96
CA HIS A 43 5.64 14.95 -20.22
C HIS A 43 4.48 15.86 -19.77
N ALA A 44 4.74 17.15 -19.56
CA ALA A 44 3.75 18.08 -18.98
C ALA A 44 2.42 18.20 -19.77
N ASN A 45 2.44 17.87 -21.05
CA ASN A 45 1.25 17.87 -21.91
C ASN A 45 0.24 16.77 -21.55
N LEU A 46 0.64 15.71 -20.85
CA LEU A 46 -0.26 14.66 -20.36
C LEU A 46 -1.18 15.18 -19.25
N PHE A 47 -0.72 16.17 -18.48
CA PHE A 47 -1.29 16.60 -17.21
C PHE A 47 -1.88 18.01 -17.30
N THR A 48 -2.77 18.21 -18.29
CA THR A 48 -3.46 19.49 -18.49
C THR A 48 -4.96 19.32 -18.33
N HIS A 49 -5.64 20.40 -17.98
CA HIS A 49 -7.12 20.45 -17.96
C HIS A 49 -7.69 20.01 -19.31
N GLU A 50 -7.08 20.47 -20.42
CA GLU A 50 -7.50 20.11 -21.78
C GLU A 50 -7.33 18.61 -22.06
N ALA A 51 -6.24 17.99 -21.61
CA ALA A 51 -6.01 16.56 -21.77
C ALA A 51 -7.07 15.72 -21.04
N ALA A 52 -7.36 16.05 -19.78
CA ALA A 52 -8.42 15.39 -19.00
C ALA A 52 -9.80 15.55 -19.66
N GLY A 53 -10.14 16.74 -20.13
CA GLY A 53 -11.39 17.01 -20.86
C GLY A 53 -11.47 16.22 -22.18
N SER A 54 -10.40 16.20 -22.96
CA SER A 54 -10.34 15.48 -24.24
C SER A 54 -10.47 13.97 -24.07
N LEU A 55 -9.86 13.39 -23.01
CA LEU A 55 -10.02 11.98 -22.68
C LEU A 55 -11.47 11.64 -22.33
N ARG A 56 -12.15 12.48 -21.54
CA ARG A 56 -13.57 12.30 -21.20
C ARG A 56 -14.46 12.37 -22.45
N GLU A 57 -14.25 13.36 -23.31
CA GLU A 57 -15.00 13.52 -24.57
C GLU A 57 -14.77 12.36 -25.53
N ALA A 58 -13.56 11.78 -25.54
CA ALA A 58 -13.23 10.61 -26.34
C ALA A 58 -13.76 9.29 -25.75
N GLY A 59 -14.35 9.30 -24.56
CA GLY A 59 -14.81 8.10 -23.86
C GLY A 59 -13.67 7.16 -23.45
N ALA A 60 -12.52 7.73 -23.07
CA ALA A 60 -11.38 6.96 -22.61
C ALA A 60 -11.73 6.17 -21.33
N PRO A 61 -11.04 5.04 -21.05
CA PRO A 61 -11.22 4.29 -19.82
C PRO A 61 -10.93 5.12 -18.55
N GLY A 62 -11.72 4.89 -17.49
CA GLY A 62 -11.62 5.62 -16.22
C GLY A 62 -10.18 5.72 -15.67
N PRO A 63 -9.40 4.64 -15.62
CA PRO A 63 -8.02 4.70 -15.12
C PRO A 63 -7.10 5.64 -15.92
N LEU A 64 -7.34 5.79 -17.22
CA LEU A 64 -6.55 6.72 -18.04
C LEU A 64 -6.95 8.17 -17.80
N ILE A 65 -8.24 8.44 -17.54
CA ILE A 65 -8.74 9.76 -17.13
C ILE A 65 -8.22 10.08 -15.72
N GLU A 66 -8.28 9.13 -14.79
CA GLU A 66 -7.74 9.26 -13.42
C GLU A 66 -6.25 9.66 -13.46
N PHE A 67 -5.45 8.98 -14.28
CA PHE A 67 -4.04 9.30 -14.48
C PHE A 67 -3.81 10.75 -14.93
N ALA A 68 -4.60 11.24 -15.91
CA ALA A 68 -4.49 12.61 -16.38
C ALA A 68 -4.91 13.64 -15.30
N VAL A 69 -5.99 13.35 -14.57
CA VAL A 69 -6.53 14.20 -13.50
C VAL A 69 -5.59 14.24 -12.30
N GLU A 70 -5.09 13.09 -11.83
CA GLU A 70 -4.10 13.00 -10.75
C GLU A 70 -2.86 13.81 -11.07
N GLY A 71 -2.32 13.64 -12.29
CA GLY A 71 -1.17 14.39 -12.73
C GLY A 71 -1.45 15.89 -12.91
N HIS A 72 -2.67 16.29 -13.31
CA HIS A 72 -3.06 17.69 -13.38
C HIS A 72 -3.14 18.33 -11.99
N ILE A 73 -3.78 17.67 -11.02
CA ILE A 73 -3.82 18.13 -9.63
C ILE A 73 -2.41 18.28 -9.08
N GLY A 74 -1.55 17.24 -9.26
CA GLY A 74 -0.16 17.26 -8.82
C GLY A 74 0.65 18.40 -9.45
N ARG A 75 0.43 18.70 -10.73
CA ARG A 75 1.08 19.82 -11.41
C ARG A 75 0.66 21.17 -10.84
N GLU A 76 -0.64 21.38 -10.66
CA GLU A 76 -1.17 22.67 -10.16
C GLU A 76 -0.81 22.88 -8.66
N THR A 77 -0.65 21.81 -7.88
CA THR A 77 -0.27 21.87 -6.47
C THR A 77 1.24 21.70 -6.22
N ARG A 78 2.06 21.58 -7.27
CA ARG A 78 3.50 21.29 -7.18
C ARG A 78 4.27 22.22 -6.23
N ALA A 79 3.99 23.53 -6.28
CA ALA A 79 4.67 24.50 -5.44
C ALA A 79 4.39 24.29 -3.93
N LEU A 80 3.13 23.97 -3.59
CA LEU A 80 2.73 23.64 -2.22
C LEU A 80 3.36 22.32 -1.77
N SER A 81 3.37 21.30 -2.60
CA SER A 81 4.00 20.02 -2.30
C SER A 81 5.50 20.14 -2.07
N ALA A 82 6.18 20.96 -2.89
CA ALA A 82 7.61 21.25 -2.71
C ALA A 82 7.89 22.03 -1.40
N GLU A 83 7.04 23.00 -1.04
CA GLU A 83 7.15 23.74 0.23
C GLU A 83 6.91 22.81 1.42
N LEU A 84 5.90 21.93 1.36
CA LEU A 84 5.62 20.93 2.39
C LEU A 84 6.84 20.01 2.61
N ALA A 85 7.39 19.46 1.52
CA ALA A 85 8.56 18.56 1.58
C ALA A 85 9.80 19.28 2.15
N ARG A 86 10.01 20.55 1.76
CA ARG A 86 11.09 21.40 2.28
C ARG A 86 10.91 21.70 3.76
N ARG A 87 9.68 22.03 4.18
CA ARG A 87 9.34 22.31 5.58
C ARG A 87 9.59 21.06 6.42
N GLU A 88 9.02 19.94 6.04
CA GLU A 88 9.19 18.66 6.74
C GLU A 88 10.67 18.25 6.88
N ALA A 89 11.47 18.44 5.82
CA ALA A 89 12.90 18.12 5.84
C ALA A 89 13.73 19.03 6.77
N ALA A 90 13.24 20.23 7.04
CA ALA A 90 13.90 21.20 7.92
C ALA A 90 13.48 21.10 9.39
N LEU A 91 12.41 20.35 9.70
CA LEU A 91 11.93 20.21 11.07
C LEU A 91 12.83 19.29 11.89
N GLU A 92 13.09 19.72 13.12
CA GLU A 92 13.81 18.96 14.13
C GLU A 92 12.98 18.84 15.40
N ILE A 93 13.16 17.75 16.13
CA ILE A 93 12.49 17.46 17.40
C ILE A 93 13.56 17.39 18.48
N GLU A 94 13.38 18.16 19.55
CA GLU A 94 14.19 18.01 20.76
C GLU A 94 13.69 16.82 21.56
N TRP A 95 14.50 15.75 21.62
CA TRP A 95 14.17 14.52 22.31
C TRP A 95 15.39 13.90 22.99
N ASN A 96 15.26 13.52 24.26
CA ASN A 96 16.35 12.96 25.06
C ASN A 96 17.63 13.84 25.14
N GLY A 97 17.47 15.16 25.06
CA GLY A 97 18.58 16.11 25.08
C GLY A 97 19.38 16.19 23.78
N ALA A 98 18.85 15.67 22.70
CA ALA A 98 19.41 15.78 21.35
C ALA A 98 18.36 16.28 20.36
N SER A 99 18.80 17.06 19.37
CA SER A 99 17.98 17.41 18.22
C SER A 99 18.02 16.28 17.20
N ILE A 100 16.84 15.79 16.81
CA ILE A 100 16.68 14.72 15.84
C ILE A 100 15.84 15.17 14.65
N PRO A 101 16.13 14.76 13.41
CA PRO A 101 15.29 15.08 12.27
C PRO A 101 13.87 14.54 12.45
N PHE A 102 12.86 15.34 12.13
CA PHE A 102 11.44 14.95 12.20
C PHE A 102 11.14 13.61 11.51
N ARG A 103 11.74 13.38 10.33
CA ARG A 103 11.57 12.14 9.55
C ARG A 103 12.11 10.89 10.23
N SER A 104 13.03 11.06 11.19
CA SER A 104 13.60 9.94 11.95
C SER A 104 12.73 9.49 13.12
N ALA A 105 11.76 10.30 13.52
CA ALA A 105 10.95 10.06 14.72
C ALA A 105 10.19 8.73 14.65
N ALA A 106 9.59 8.38 13.51
CA ALA A 106 8.84 7.13 13.36
C ALA A 106 9.70 5.88 13.57
N VAL A 107 10.94 5.88 13.08
CA VAL A 107 11.89 4.76 13.25
C VAL A 107 12.37 4.68 14.71
N LEU A 108 12.63 5.83 15.32
CA LEU A 108 13.04 5.89 16.73
C LEU A 108 11.92 5.42 17.65
N GLU A 109 10.68 5.83 17.38
CA GLU A 109 9.47 5.41 18.11
C GLU A 109 9.28 3.88 18.05
N ALA A 110 9.46 3.27 16.87
CA ALA A 110 9.33 1.83 16.69
C ALA A 110 10.38 1.01 17.47
N ASN A 111 11.52 1.60 17.79
CA ASN A 111 12.63 0.95 18.46
C ASN A 111 12.85 1.40 19.93
N GLU A 112 12.08 2.38 20.42
CA GLU A 112 12.17 2.85 21.81
C GLU A 112 11.39 1.91 22.74
N PRO A 113 12.03 1.26 23.70
CA PRO A 113 11.34 0.32 24.60
C PRO A 113 10.48 1.01 25.67
N ASP A 114 10.80 2.25 26.08
CA ASP A 114 10.09 2.97 27.12
C ASP A 114 8.81 3.64 26.57
N PRO A 115 7.61 3.27 27.06
CA PRO A 115 6.35 3.81 26.56
C PRO A 115 6.18 5.32 26.81
N GLU A 116 6.72 5.84 27.92
CA GLU A 116 6.61 7.29 28.19
C GLU A 116 7.51 8.09 27.23
N ARG A 117 8.71 7.60 26.93
CA ARG A 117 9.61 8.23 25.97
C ARG A 117 9.05 8.18 24.54
N ARG A 118 8.35 7.07 24.17
CA ARG A 118 7.62 7.00 22.89
C ARG A 118 6.52 8.05 22.84
N ALA A 119 5.74 8.17 23.92
CA ALA A 119 4.67 9.15 24.00
C ALA A 119 5.16 10.60 23.93
N GLU A 120 6.30 10.90 24.56
CA GLU A 120 6.95 12.23 24.46
C GLU A 120 7.36 12.52 23.00
N LEU A 121 7.97 11.55 22.30
CA LEU A 121 8.38 11.71 20.91
C LEU A 121 7.17 11.90 19.99
N ASP A 122 6.13 11.09 20.18
CA ASP A 122 4.88 11.18 19.44
C ASP A 122 4.18 12.54 19.65
N ALA A 123 4.13 13.02 20.90
CA ALA A 123 3.54 14.31 21.22
C ALA A 123 4.29 15.48 20.54
N ALA A 124 5.62 15.46 20.58
CA ALA A 124 6.44 16.47 19.91
C ALA A 124 6.28 16.44 18.38
N ARG A 125 6.20 15.24 17.80
CA ARG A 125 5.94 15.06 16.39
C ARG A 125 4.55 15.59 15.98
N ASN A 126 3.54 15.29 16.78
CA ASN A 126 2.16 15.73 16.54
C ASN A 126 2.04 17.25 16.65
N GLU A 127 2.70 17.89 17.61
CA GLU A 127 2.74 19.36 17.75
C GLU A 127 3.32 20.01 16.48
N LEU A 128 4.43 19.52 15.97
CA LEU A 128 5.04 20.04 14.73
C LEU A 128 4.16 19.75 13.50
N THR A 129 3.50 18.59 13.45
CA THR A 129 2.54 18.31 12.37
C THR A 129 1.40 19.31 12.39
N GLU A 130 0.83 19.59 13.55
CA GLU A 130 -0.30 20.49 13.71
C GLU A 130 0.06 21.96 13.39
N THR A 131 1.22 22.42 13.87
CA THR A 131 1.63 23.82 13.75
C THR A 131 2.31 24.17 12.44
N GLU A 132 3.10 23.23 11.87
CA GLU A 132 3.98 23.49 10.74
C GLU A 132 3.53 22.84 9.43
N LEU A 133 2.90 21.66 9.50
CA LEU A 133 2.55 20.89 8.31
C LEU A 133 1.06 20.99 7.94
N ASN A 134 0.15 20.90 8.91
CA ASN A 134 -1.29 20.95 8.66
C ASN A 134 -1.77 22.21 7.93
N PRO A 135 -1.22 23.42 8.17
CA PRO A 135 -1.59 24.58 7.37
C PRO A 135 -1.33 24.39 5.86
N LEU A 136 -0.19 23.80 5.49
CA LEU A 136 0.15 23.52 4.09
C LEU A 136 -0.66 22.34 3.53
N LEU A 137 -0.88 21.29 4.32
CA LEU A 137 -1.72 20.15 3.95
C LEU A 137 -3.17 20.57 3.72
N ARG A 138 -3.69 21.51 4.54
CA ARG A 138 -5.02 22.07 4.34
C ARG A 138 -5.11 22.85 3.02
N GLU A 139 -4.12 23.66 2.71
CA GLU A 139 -4.06 24.40 1.45
C GLU A 139 -3.97 23.45 0.24
N LEU A 140 -3.22 22.35 0.37
CA LEU A 140 -3.17 21.28 -0.64
C LEU A 140 -4.54 20.60 -0.86
N LEU A 141 -5.24 20.26 0.23
CA LEU A 141 -6.57 19.68 0.19
C LEU A 141 -7.57 20.62 -0.49
N ASP A 142 -7.62 21.87 -0.05
CA ASP A 142 -8.56 22.88 -0.57
C ASP A 142 -8.31 23.14 -2.06
N SER A 143 -7.03 23.19 -2.48
CA SER A 143 -6.63 23.32 -3.88
C SER A 143 -7.05 22.10 -4.71
N SER A 144 -6.81 20.89 -4.22
CA SER A 144 -7.20 19.65 -4.90
C SER A 144 -8.72 19.55 -5.07
N HIS A 145 -9.49 19.92 -4.04
CA HIS A 145 -10.95 19.98 -4.12
C HIS A 145 -11.45 21.06 -5.10
N ALA A 146 -10.78 22.21 -5.16
CA ALA A 146 -11.12 23.28 -6.11
C ALA A 146 -10.88 22.85 -7.56
N ILE A 147 -9.73 22.23 -7.84
CA ILE A 147 -9.38 21.70 -9.18
C ILE A 147 -10.34 20.58 -9.57
N THR A 148 -10.71 19.70 -8.66
CA THR A 148 -11.71 18.64 -8.90
C THR A 148 -13.04 19.22 -9.35
N ARG A 149 -13.52 20.29 -8.70
CA ARG A 149 -14.75 20.97 -9.10
C ARG A 149 -14.61 21.69 -10.45
N ASP A 150 -13.47 22.31 -10.73
CA ASP A 150 -13.18 22.95 -12.00
C ASP A 150 -13.19 21.95 -13.18
N LEU A 151 -12.72 20.73 -12.92
CA LEU A 151 -12.78 19.60 -13.87
C LEU A 151 -14.20 19.02 -14.03
N GLY A 152 -15.18 19.50 -13.25
CA GLY A 152 -16.61 19.17 -13.41
C GLY A 152 -17.14 18.07 -12.50
N TRP A 153 -16.38 17.62 -11.48
CA TRP A 153 -16.90 16.71 -10.44
C TRP A 153 -17.29 17.48 -9.18
N PRO A 154 -18.40 17.12 -8.52
CA PRO A 154 -18.85 17.82 -7.32
C PRO A 154 -17.92 17.63 -6.12
N SER A 155 -17.21 16.51 -6.06
CA SER A 155 -16.28 16.15 -4.98
C SER A 155 -15.20 15.18 -5.48
N LEU A 156 -14.11 15.01 -4.72
CA LEU A 156 -13.08 14.02 -5.02
C LEU A 156 -13.63 12.59 -4.89
N GLN A 157 -14.56 12.35 -3.96
CA GLN A 157 -15.26 11.06 -3.86
C GLN A 157 -15.99 10.74 -5.17
N ALA A 158 -16.82 11.67 -5.69
CA ALA A 158 -17.58 11.44 -6.93
C ALA A 158 -16.66 11.20 -8.14
N LEU A 159 -15.52 11.89 -8.19
CA LEU A 159 -14.48 11.64 -9.20
C LEU A 159 -13.96 10.22 -9.10
N CYS A 160 -13.53 9.79 -7.91
CA CYS A 160 -12.96 8.47 -7.71
C CYS A 160 -13.97 7.35 -7.97
N GLU A 161 -15.24 7.51 -7.54
CA GLU A 161 -16.31 6.53 -7.81
C GLU A 161 -16.56 6.38 -9.33
N GLU A 162 -16.65 7.49 -10.06
CA GLU A 162 -16.87 7.46 -11.52
C GLU A 162 -15.71 6.80 -12.26
N LEU A 163 -14.45 7.14 -11.90
CA LEU A 163 -13.28 6.71 -12.66
C LEU A 163 -12.77 5.32 -12.28
N SER A 164 -12.88 4.93 -11.02
CA SER A 164 -12.49 3.58 -10.57
C SER A 164 -13.60 2.55 -10.73
N GLY A 165 -14.86 2.97 -10.78
CA GLY A 165 -16.02 2.09 -10.73
C GLY A 165 -16.28 1.46 -9.35
N ILE A 166 -15.58 1.88 -8.31
CA ILE A 166 -15.76 1.39 -6.94
C ILE A 166 -16.89 2.20 -6.28
N ASP A 167 -17.93 1.52 -5.78
CA ASP A 167 -18.94 2.12 -4.91
C ASP A 167 -18.34 2.34 -3.51
N LEU A 168 -17.73 3.52 -3.31
CA LEU A 168 -17.05 3.88 -2.07
C LEU A 168 -18.04 3.96 -0.89
N ALA A 169 -19.27 4.38 -1.15
CA ALA A 169 -20.29 4.46 -0.11
C ALA A 169 -20.74 3.07 0.36
N GLU A 170 -20.88 2.11 -0.57
CA GLU A 170 -21.15 0.70 -0.20
C GLU A 170 -19.97 0.08 0.53
N LEU A 171 -18.75 0.27 0.05
CA LEU A 171 -17.56 -0.22 0.73
C LEU A 171 -17.45 0.36 2.15
N GLY A 172 -17.76 1.64 2.34
CA GLY A 172 -17.83 2.28 3.66
C GLY A 172 -18.82 1.58 4.59
N ARG A 173 -20.02 1.22 4.11
CA ARG A 173 -20.99 0.44 4.88
C ARG A 173 -20.48 -0.96 5.24
N GLN A 174 -19.83 -1.63 4.32
CA GLN A 174 -19.25 -2.97 4.57
C GLN A 174 -18.12 -2.90 5.60
N THR A 175 -17.28 -1.88 5.54
CA THR A 175 -16.19 -1.71 6.51
C THR A 175 -16.69 -1.29 7.90
N ASP A 176 -17.72 -0.46 8.00
CA ASP A 176 -18.36 -0.16 9.29
C ASP A 176 -18.98 -1.43 9.91
N ALA A 177 -19.68 -2.25 9.11
CA ALA A 177 -20.21 -3.56 9.56
C ALA A 177 -19.08 -4.52 9.97
N PHE A 178 -17.94 -4.52 9.28
CA PHE A 178 -16.78 -5.31 9.66
C PHE A 178 -16.19 -4.86 11.01
N LEU A 179 -16.10 -3.56 11.28
CA LEU A 179 -15.65 -3.04 12.57
C LEU A 179 -16.53 -3.55 13.72
N GLU A 180 -17.85 -3.50 13.55
CA GLU A 180 -18.82 -4.01 14.54
C GLU A 180 -18.68 -5.53 14.73
N ALA A 181 -18.65 -6.28 13.63
CA ALA A 181 -18.61 -7.75 13.68
C ALA A 181 -17.30 -8.30 14.29
N THR A 182 -16.19 -7.55 14.16
CA THR A 182 -14.88 -8.00 14.64
C THR A 182 -14.52 -7.51 16.04
N ASP A 183 -15.37 -6.74 16.72
CA ASP A 183 -14.99 -6.02 17.95
C ASP A 183 -14.57 -6.96 19.10
N SER A 184 -15.32 -8.03 19.35
CA SER A 184 -14.95 -9.05 20.36
C SER A 184 -13.72 -9.84 19.92
N ARG A 185 -13.64 -10.20 18.63
CA ARG A 185 -12.52 -10.99 18.11
C ARG A 185 -11.22 -10.18 18.10
N TYR A 186 -11.32 -8.88 17.92
CA TYR A 186 -10.19 -7.96 18.00
C TYR A 186 -9.53 -8.02 19.39
N GLU A 187 -10.31 -7.97 20.45
CA GLU A 187 -9.80 -8.11 21.81
C GLU A 187 -9.12 -9.46 22.03
N GLU A 188 -9.79 -10.56 21.64
CA GLU A 188 -9.27 -11.91 21.81
C GLU A 188 -7.94 -12.17 21.10
N LEU A 189 -7.79 -11.65 19.87
CA LEU A 189 -6.59 -11.91 19.05
C LEU A 189 -5.47 -10.92 19.34
N VAL A 190 -5.79 -9.65 19.54
CA VAL A 190 -4.79 -8.58 19.55
C VAL A 190 -4.22 -8.35 20.95
N GLU A 191 -5.04 -8.41 22.01
CA GLU A 191 -4.55 -8.12 23.37
C GLU A 191 -3.39 -9.06 23.82
N PRO A 192 -3.44 -10.40 23.58
CA PRO A 192 -2.33 -11.27 23.92
C PRO A 192 -1.04 -10.90 23.18
N GLN A 193 -1.16 -10.44 21.92
CA GLN A 193 0.01 -10.04 21.15
C GLN A 193 0.54 -8.67 21.57
N LEU A 194 -0.31 -7.71 21.95
CA LEU A 194 0.12 -6.45 22.56
C LEU A 194 0.92 -6.72 23.85
N ARG A 195 0.40 -7.55 24.73
CA ARG A 195 1.13 -7.94 25.97
C ARG A 195 2.47 -8.59 25.70
N LYS A 196 2.56 -9.40 24.64
CA LYS A 196 3.78 -10.08 24.25
C LYS A 196 4.81 -9.15 23.60
N GLN A 197 4.38 -8.27 22.69
CA GLN A 197 5.29 -7.43 21.90
C GLN A 197 5.59 -6.09 22.57
N VAL A 198 4.63 -5.50 23.30
CA VAL A 198 4.72 -4.16 23.88
C VAL A 198 4.71 -4.17 25.40
N GLY A 199 4.28 -5.29 26.01
CA GLY A 199 4.24 -5.45 27.47
C GLY A 199 2.97 -4.90 28.12
N MET A 200 1.96 -4.48 27.34
CA MET A 200 0.71 -3.90 27.84
C MET A 200 -0.50 -4.38 27.02
N GLY A 201 -1.70 -4.31 27.59
CA GLY A 201 -2.97 -4.55 26.91
C GLY A 201 -3.57 -3.25 26.38
N PHE A 202 -4.90 -3.26 26.11
CA PHE A 202 -5.58 -2.07 25.61
C PHE A 202 -5.69 -0.93 26.64
N ASP A 203 -5.64 -1.25 27.94
CA ASP A 203 -5.72 -0.23 28.99
C ASP A 203 -4.56 0.75 28.90
N GLY A 204 -4.89 2.01 28.55
CA GLY A 204 -3.89 3.07 28.42
C GLY A 204 -3.05 3.02 27.17
N LEU A 205 -3.35 2.14 26.20
CA LEU A 205 -2.64 2.01 24.93
C LEU A 205 -2.75 3.32 24.13
N ARG A 206 -1.61 3.79 23.64
CA ARG A 206 -1.48 5.02 22.84
C ARG A 206 -1.08 4.67 21.41
N ARG A 207 -1.31 5.59 20.49
CA ARG A 207 -0.84 5.42 19.09
C ARG A 207 0.65 5.09 19.03
N SER A 208 1.48 5.74 19.86
CA SER A 208 2.92 5.52 19.95
C SER A 208 3.34 4.09 20.36
N ASP A 209 2.42 3.28 20.87
CA ASP A 209 2.69 1.89 21.23
C ASP A 209 2.48 0.90 20.06
N LEU A 210 1.86 1.35 18.95
CA LEU A 210 1.64 0.49 17.78
C LEU A 210 2.90 0.29 16.92
N PRO A 211 3.80 1.27 16.70
CA PRO A 211 5.03 1.02 15.95
C PRO A 211 5.90 -0.13 16.51
N PRO A 212 6.17 -0.24 17.82
CA PRO A 212 6.84 -1.40 18.39
C PRO A 212 6.05 -2.71 18.26
N PHE A 213 4.72 -2.65 18.33
CA PHE A 213 3.86 -3.81 18.08
C PHE A 213 4.09 -4.36 16.67
N PHE A 214 4.08 -3.50 15.64
CA PHE A 214 4.30 -3.91 14.26
C PHE A 214 5.73 -4.37 14.00
N ARG A 215 6.74 -3.75 14.65
CA ARG A 215 8.14 -4.16 14.54
C ARG A 215 8.37 -5.59 15.05
N ALA A 216 7.67 -6.00 16.10
CA ALA A 216 7.67 -7.33 16.69
C ALA A 216 9.07 -8.01 16.75
N PRO A 217 10.09 -7.40 17.37
CA PRO A 217 11.47 -7.89 17.32
C PRO A 217 11.63 -9.26 17.96
N SER A 218 10.70 -9.68 18.81
CA SER A 218 10.69 -11.01 19.44
C SER A 218 10.59 -12.16 18.43
N LEU A 219 10.16 -11.90 17.18
CA LEU A 219 9.99 -12.89 16.13
C LEU A 219 11.18 -12.95 15.16
N ASP A 220 12.09 -11.99 15.18
CA ASP A 220 13.17 -11.85 14.20
C ASP A 220 14.10 -13.08 14.13
N ALA A 221 14.31 -13.77 15.24
CA ALA A 221 15.15 -14.96 15.28
C ALA A 221 14.69 -16.10 14.36
N GLY A 222 13.40 -16.14 14.01
CA GLY A 222 12.84 -17.09 13.03
C GLY A 222 13.09 -16.71 11.56
N PHE A 223 13.63 -15.50 11.29
CA PHE A 223 13.73 -14.93 9.95
C PHE A 223 15.18 -14.47 9.63
N PRO A 224 16.11 -15.42 9.43
CA PRO A 224 17.52 -15.10 9.22
C PRO A 224 17.78 -14.46 7.84
N ALA A 225 18.69 -13.47 7.80
CA ALA A 225 18.99 -12.71 6.57
C ALA A 225 19.46 -13.59 5.40
N GLU A 226 20.25 -14.63 5.71
CA GLU A 226 20.79 -15.57 4.71
C GLU A 226 19.73 -16.45 4.03
N ARG A 227 18.54 -16.59 4.63
CA ARG A 227 17.42 -17.34 4.07
C ARG A 227 16.41 -16.48 3.32
N LEU A 228 16.50 -15.16 3.44
CA LEU A 228 15.53 -14.21 2.92
C LEU A 228 15.29 -14.41 1.40
N VAL A 229 16.29 -14.15 0.57
CA VAL A 229 16.20 -14.31 -0.89
C VAL A 229 16.10 -15.79 -1.30
N PRO A 230 16.88 -16.73 -0.72
CA PRO A 230 16.71 -18.13 -1.03
C PRO A 230 15.29 -18.67 -0.80
N SER A 231 14.61 -18.27 0.28
CA SER A 231 13.24 -18.75 0.53
C SER A 231 12.23 -18.28 -0.51
N LEU A 232 12.38 -17.06 -1.03
CA LEU A 232 11.59 -16.56 -2.15
C LEU A 232 11.89 -17.35 -3.43
N THR A 233 13.17 -17.51 -3.78
CA THR A 233 13.60 -18.25 -4.97
C THR A 233 13.06 -19.67 -4.97
N GLU A 234 13.24 -20.40 -3.85
CA GLU A 234 12.71 -21.76 -3.70
C GLU A 234 11.19 -21.82 -3.82
N THR A 235 10.48 -20.81 -3.32
CA THR A 235 9.01 -20.74 -3.44
C THR A 235 8.58 -20.59 -4.90
N LEU A 236 9.19 -19.66 -5.61
CA LEU A 236 8.89 -19.44 -7.04
C LEU A 236 9.27 -20.63 -7.90
N GLU A 237 10.45 -21.24 -7.70
CA GLU A 237 10.91 -22.40 -8.45
C GLU A 237 10.00 -23.62 -8.26
N GLU A 238 9.53 -23.88 -7.03
CA GLU A 238 8.58 -24.96 -6.77
C GLU A 238 7.19 -24.68 -7.37
N MET A 239 6.82 -23.42 -7.52
CA MET A 239 5.63 -23.01 -8.31
C MET A 239 5.87 -23.09 -9.82
N GLY A 240 7.03 -23.52 -10.27
CA GLY A 240 7.39 -23.61 -11.69
C GLY A 240 7.68 -22.24 -12.33
N ILE A 241 8.13 -21.28 -11.54
CA ILE A 241 8.59 -19.96 -11.98
C ILE A 241 10.11 -19.92 -11.83
N GLU A 242 10.82 -20.05 -12.93
CA GLU A 242 12.30 -20.10 -12.94
C GLU A 242 12.88 -18.70 -12.79
N VAL A 243 13.29 -18.33 -11.58
CA VAL A 243 13.80 -16.97 -11.25
C VAL A 243 15.02 -16.60 -12.07
N SER A 244 15.98 -17.54 -12.23
CA SER A 244 17.24 -17.30 -12.97
C SER A 244 17.05 -17.15 -14.48
N GLY A 245 15.95 -17.65 -15.02
CA GLY A 245 15.59 -17.61 -16.46
C GLY A 245 14.47 -16.62 -16.79
N GLN A 246 13.90 -15.97 -15.81
CA GLN A 246 12.77 -15.07 -15.99
C GLN A 246 13.20 -13.80 -16.74
N ARG A 247 12.68 -13.67 -17.96
CA ARG A 247 12.94 -12.48 -18.77
C ARG A 247 12.34 -11.24 -18.10
N GLY A 248 13.12 -10.16 -18.07
CA GLY A 248 12.64 -8.86 -17.60
C GLY A 248 12.66 -8.65 -16.09
N VAL A 249 12.89 -9.69 -15.27
CA VAL A 249 12.98 -9.53 -13.81
C VAL A 249 14.43 -9.45 -13.34
N THR A 250 14.72 -8.49 -12.47
CA THR A 250 16.01 -8.35 -11.79
C THR A 250 15.79 -8.20 -10.30
N ILE A 251 16.35 -9.13 -9.51
CA ILE A 251 16.39 -9.00 -8.05
C ILE A 251 17.69 -8.29 -7.66
N ASP A 252 17.58 -7.03 -7.23
CA ASP A 252 18.71 -6.20 -6.83
C ASP A 252 18.96 -6.28 -5.32
N THR A 253 19.91 -7.11 -4.93
CA THR A 253 20.39 -7.27 -3.54
C THR A 253 21.73 -6.59 -3.28
N VAL A 254 22.31 -5.90 -4.29
CA VAL A 254 23.65 -5.29 -4.18
C VAL A 254 23.63 -4.18 -3.12
N PRO A 255 24.50 -4.23 -2.10
CA PRO A 255 24.59 -3.17 -1.12
C PRO A 255 25.14 -1.89 -1.73
N ARG A 256 24.51 -0.76 -1.46
CA ARG A 256 24.97 0.59 -1.85
C ARG A 256 24.70 1.57 -0.71
N PRO A 257 25.53 2.60 -0.49
CA PRO A 257 25.41 3.50 0.66
C PRO A 257 24.08 4.25 0.76
N LYS A 258 23.44 4.54 -0.38
CA LYS A 258 22.18 5.31 -0.46
C LYS A 258 20.99 4.46 -0.90
N LYS A 259 21.15 3.15 -0.96
CA LYS A 259 20.05 2.25 -1.26
C LYS A 259 18.97 2.33 -0.19
N SER A 260 17.71 2.39 -0.60
CA SER A 260 16.57 2.36 0.30
C SER A 260 16.67 1.16 1.26
N PRO A 261 16.44 1.34 2.55
CA PRO A 261 16.37 0.25 3.50
C PRO A 261 15.09 -0.60 3.33
N ARG A 262 14.05 -0.06 2.68
CA ARG A 262 12.80 -0.76 2.39
C ARG A 262 12.89 -1.47 1.05
N ALA A 263 12.32 -2.67 0.97
CA ALA A 263 12.10 -3.33 -0.31
C ALA A 263 11.12 -2.51 -1.18
N PHE A 264 11.27 -2.60 -2.50
CA PHE A 264 10.31 -2.04 -3.45
C PHE A 264 10.38 -2.75 -4.80
N CYS A 265 9.24 -2.78 -5.49
CA CYS A 265 9.12 -3.15 -6.89
C CYS A 265 9.15 -1.90 -7.77
N SER A 266 9.86 -1.97 -8.90
CA SER A 266 9.89 -0.90 -9.91
C SER A 266 9.59 -1.48 -11.29
N PRO A 267 8.35 -1.33 -11.81
CA PRO A 267 7.92 -1.87 -13.11
C PRO A 267 8.25 -0.90 -14.25
N VAL A 268 9.54 -0.71 -14.54
CA VAL A 268 10.04 0.28 -15.52
C VAL A 268 9.43 0.06 -16.91
N ARG A 269 9.30 -1.18 -17.34
CA ARG A 269 8.65 -1.53 -18.59
C ARG A 269 7.96 -2.89 -18.50
N VAL A 270 6.66 -2.86 -18.33
CA VAL A 270 5.83 -4.05 -18.13
C VAL A 270 5.55 -4.76 -19.46
N PRO A 271 5.87 -6.08 -19.58
CA PRO A 271 6.49 -6.96 -18.59
C PRO A 271 8.03 -7.08 -18.70
N ASP A 272 8.68 -6.34 -19.58
CA ASP A 272 10.04 -6.59 -20.06
C ASP A 272 11.18 -6.11 -19.14
N GLU A 273 10.87 -5.23 -18.16
CA GLU A 273 11.88 -4.64 -17.27
C GLU A 273 11.25 -4.28 -15.92
N VAL A 274 11.35 -5.22 -14.98
CA VAL A 274 10.80 -5.12 -13.62
C VAL A 274 11.90 -5.40 -12.61
N TYR A 275 12.06 -4.53 -11.62
CA TYR A 275 13.09 -4.64 -10.59
C TYR A 275 12.46 -4.92 -9.24
N LEU A 276 12.95 -5.95 -8.56
CA LEU A 276 12.70 -6.21 -7.15
C LEU A 276 13.95 -5.82 -6.36
N VAL A 277 13.85 -4.77 -5.55
CA VAL A 277 14.99 -4.19 -4.85
C VAL A 277 14.87 -4.45 -3.36
N ILE A 278 15.92 -4.96 -2.73
CA ILE A 278 15.99 -5.17 -1.29
C ILE A 278 17.41 -5.00 -0.75
N SER A 279 17.51 -4.45 0.47
CA SER A 279 18.70 -4.46 1.30
C SER A 279 18.50 -5.48 2.42
N PRO A 280 18.93 -6.76 2.26
CA PRO A 280 18.58 -7.83 3.17
C PRO A 280 19.29 -7.65 4.53
N VAL A 281 18.52 -7.45 5.58
CA VAL A 281 18.99 -7.37 6.98
C VAL A 281 18.50 -8.58 7.78
N GLY A 282 17.37 -9.14 7.38
CA GLY A 282 16.66 -10.19 8.11
C GLY A 282 15.65 -9.62 9.10
N GLY A 283 14.99 -10.53 9.80
CA GLY A 283 13.84 -10.20 10.64
C GLY A 283 12.52 -10.30 9.88
N ARG A 284 11.44 -10.37 10.64
CA ARG A 284 10.10 -10.61 10.08
C ARG A 284 9.68 -9.53 9.07
N GLU A 285 9.98 -8.25 9.35
CA GLU A 285 9.61 -7.14 8.46
C GLU A 285 10.25 -7.25 7.08
N ASP A 286 11.53 -7.65 7.00
CA ASP A 286 12.22 -7.82 5.72
C ASP A 286 11.58 -8.94 4.88
N TYR A 287 11.16 -10.04 5.52
CA TYR A 287 10.47 -11.12 4.83
C TYR A 287 9.11 -10.69 4.33
N ALA A 288 8.31 -10.03 5.18
CA ALA A 288 7.02 -9.50 4.77
C ALA A 288 7.17 -8.52 3.60
N ALA A 289 8.10 -7.57 3.69
CA ALA A 289 8.34 -6.59 2.64
C ALA A 289 8.85 -7.24 1.34
N LEU A 290 9.81 -8.17 1.39
CA LEU A 290 10.31 -8.84 0.19
C LEU A 290 9.20 -9.64 -0.51
N PHE A 291 8.40 -10.38 0.25
CA PHE A 291 7.33 -11.20 -0.33
C PHE A 291 6.20 -10.34 -0.88
N HIS A 292 5.84 -9.25 -0.20
CA HIS A 292 4.91 -8.26 -0.72
C HIS A 292 5.36 -7.71 -2.08
N GLU A 293 6.58 -7.20 -2.15
CA GLU A 293 7.14 -6.64 -3.40
C GLU A 293 7.36 -7.72 -4.49
N ALA A 294 7.60 -8.97 -4.08
CA ALA A 294 7.66 -10.08 -5.03
C ALA A 294 6.29 -10.38 -5.67
N GLY A 295 5.19 -10.25 -4.91
CA GLY A 295 3.84 -10.37 -5.46
C GLY A 295 3.57 -9.34 -6.56
N HIS A 296 3.95 -8.07 -6.36
CA HIS A 296 3.92 -7.05 -7.41
C HIS A 296 4.83 -7.41 -8.58
N THR A 297 6.06 -7.83 -8.30
CA THR A 297 7.05 -8.16 -9.32
C THR A 297 6.58 -9.27 -10.24
N GLU A 298 6.07 -10.38 -9.68
CA GLU A 298 5.58 -11.51 -10.46
C GLU A 298 4.32 -11.15 -11.25
N HIS A 299 3.42 -10.36 -10.66
CA HIS A 299 2.28 -9.84 -11.41
C HIS A 299 2.73 -9.04 -12.63
N TYR A 300 3.54 -7.98 -12.46
CA TYR A 300 3.99 -7.15 -13.57
C TYR A 300 4.79 -7.92 -14.62
N ALA A 301 5.62 -8.86 -14.21
CA ALA A 301 6.44 -9.67 -15.12
C ALA A 301 5.65 -10.63 -16.00
N HIS A 302 4.40 -10.93 -15.64
CA HIS A 302 3.56 -11.89 -16.38
C HIS A 302 2.36 -11.27 -17.07
N ILE A 303 2.21 -9.93 -17.03
CA ILE A 303 1.14 -9.22 -17.75
C ILE A 303 1.31 -9.39 -19.25
N ASP A 304 0.21 -9.62 -19.97
CA ASP A 304 0.22 -9.67 -21.44
C ASP A 304 0.66 -8.30 -22.01
N PRO A 305 1.77 -8.21 -22.74
CA PRO A 305 2.24 -6.96 -23.34
C PRO A 305 1.26 -6.37 -24.37
N GLY A 306 0.31 -7.16 -24.87
CA GLY A 306 -0.74 -6.70 -25.78
C GLY A 306 -1.85 -5.89 -25.14
N LEU A 307 -1.90 -5.82 -23.80
CA LEU A 307 -2.89 -5.02 -23.09
C LEU A 307 -2.58 -3.52 -23.23
N PRO A 308 -3.60 -2.64 -23.22
CA PRO A 308 -3.40 -1.21 -23.20
C PRO A 308 -2.68 -0.76 -21.90
N VAL A 309 -2.00 0.38 -21.96
CA VAL A 309 -1.16 0.90 -20.86
C VAL A 309 -1.91 1.01 -19.54
N GLU A 310 -3.15 1.47 -19.58
CA GLU A 310 -3.99 1.58 -18.39
C GLU A 310 -4.23 0.23 -17.69
N ASN A 311 -4.31 -0.87 -18.43
CA ASN A 311 -4.49 -2.20 -17.85
C ASN A 311 -3.17 -2.84 -17.40
N ARG A 312 -2.05 -2.36 -17.91
CA ARG A 312 -0.73 -2.84 -17.49
C ARG A 312 -0.17 -2.13 -16.26
N TYR A 313 -0.49 -0.84 -16.08
CA TYR A 313 0.14 0.00 -15.05
C TYR A 313 -0.85 0.68 -14.09
N ARG A 314 -2.06 1.00 -14.53
CA ARG A 314 -2.92 2.00 -13.85
C ARG A 314 -4.37 1.57 -13.64
N GLY A 315 -4.70 0.31 -13.80
CA GLY A 315 -6.05 -0.20 -13.59
C GLY A 315 -6.48 -0.22 -12.12
N ASP A 316 -7.27 -1.22 -11.74
CA ASP A 316 -7.65 -1.41 -10.33
C ASP A 316 -6.44 -1.91 -9.51
N ASN A 317 -5.79 -1.00 -8.80
CA ASN A 317 -4.63 -1.33 -7.95
C ASN A 317 -4.95 -2.36 -6.86
N SER A 318 -6.22 -2.59 -6.51
CA SER A 318 -6.57 -3.67 -5.58
C SER A 318 -6.16 -5.05 -6.10
N VAL A 319 -6.03 -5.22 -7.42
CA VAL A 319 -5.55 -6.45 -8.06
C VAL A 319 -4.07 -6.71 -7.75
N THR A 320 -3.21 -5.74 -8.03
CA THR A 320 -1.77 -5.90 -7.77
C THR A 320 -1.46 -5.98 -6.27
N GLU A 321 -2.17 -5.21 -5.44
CA GLU A 321 -2.07 -5.30 -3.99
C GLU A 321 -2.55 -6.64 -3.44
N ALA A 322 -3.59 -7.25 -4.03
CA ALA A 322 -4.04 -8.57 -3.61
C ALA A 322 -2.98 -9.65 -3.86
N TYR A 323 -2.26 -9.59 -4.97
CA TYR A 323 -1.14 -10.50 -5.23
C TYR A 323 0.03 -10.24 -4.28
N ALA A 324 0.32 -8.99 -3.95
CA ALA A 324 1.32 -8.63 -2.96
C ALA A 324 0.96 -9.18 -1.58
N PHE A 325 -0.26 -8.98 -1.11
CA PHE A 325 -0.74 -9.54 0.16
C PHE A 325 -0.80 -11.06 0.16
N LEU A 326 -1.11 -11.71 -0.97
CA LEU A 326 -1.09 -13.17 -1.09
C LEU A 326 0.31 -13.75 -0.85
N PHE A 327 1.33 -13.10 -1.38
CA PHE A 327 2.72 -13.52 -1.16
C PHE A 327 3.19 -13.15 0.25
N GLU A 328 2.87 -11.96 0.74
CA GLU A 328 3.17 -11.56 2.12
C GLU A 328 2.56 -12.53 3.14
N HIS A 329 1.34 -13.03 2.89
CA HIS A 329 0.63 -13.99 3.72
C HIS A 329 1.48 -15.24 4.01
N LEU A 330 2.27 -15.71 3.03
CA LEU A 330 3.15 -16.87 3.19
C LEU A 330 4.10 -16.73 4.38
N THR A 331 4.57 -15.53 4.68
CA THR A 331 5.46 -15.27 5.84
C THR A 331 4.79 -15.49 7.20
N SER A 332 3.49 -15.73 7.21
CA SER A 332 2.69 -16.12 8.39
C SER A 332 1.95 -17.46 8.18
N ASP A 333 2.17 -18.13 7.04
CA ASP A 333 1.57 -19.43 6.74
C ASP A 333 2.33 -20.57 7.44
N PRO A 334 1.68 -21.45 8.21
CA PRO A 334 2.36 -22.48 8.98
C PRO A 334 3.05 -23.56 8.11
N ALA A 335 2.53 -23.87 6.93
CA ALA A 335 3.13 -24.85 6.02
C ALA A 335 4.39 -24.26 5.38
N TRP A 336 4.34 -22.99 4.96
CA TRP A 336 5.46 -22.28 4.39
C TRP A 336 6.60 -22.09 5.44
N LEU A 337 6.28 -21.66 6.66
CA LEU A 337 7.24 -21.44 7.74
C LEU A 337 8.00 -22.73 8.08
N ARG A 338 7.31 -23.87 8.15
CA ARG A 338 7.97 -25.17 8.36
C ARG A 338 8.85 -25.56 7.17
N ARG A 339 8.35 -25.41 5.96
CA ARG A 339 9.04 -25.87 4.74
C ARG A 339 10.25 -25.03 4.39
N ARG A 340 10.15 -23.69 4.49
CA ARG A 340 11.21 -22.75 4.07
C ARG A 340 12.18 -22.37 5.16
N LEU A 341 11.70 -22.24 6.38
CA LEU A 341 12.51 -21.74 7.50
C LEU A 341 12.79 -22.80 8.56
N GLY A 342 12.20 -24.01 8.45
CA GLY A 342 12.40 -25.09 9.41
C GLY A 342 11.84 -24.78 10.80
N ILE A 343 10.80 -23.94 10.89
CA ILE A 343 10.19 -23.55 12.16
C ILE A 343 9.23 -24.65 12.60
N ASP A 344 9.60 -25.42 13.62
CA ASP A 344 8.80 -26.55 14.12
C ASP A 344 7.48 -26.08 14.74
N ASP A 345 7.51 -25.00 15.53
CA ASP A 345 6.30 -24.38 16.12
C ASP A 345 6.06 -22.98 15.52
N PRO A 346 5.30 -22.88 14.41
CA PRO A 346 5.00 -21.62 13.78
C PRO A 346 3.87 -20.84 14.46
N GLN A 347 3.15 -21.44 15.43
CA GLN A 347 1.94 -20.86 16.02
C GLN A 347 2.13 -19.43 16.55
N PRO A 348 3.24 -19.09 17.25
CA PRO A 348 3.48 -17.72 17.70
C PRO A 348 3.57 -16.68 16.58
N ILE A 349 4.06 -17.08 15.39
CA ILE A 349 4.15 -16.21 14.20
C ILE A 349 2.78 -16.09 13.55
N VAL A 350 2.06 -17.19 13.43
CA VAL A 350 0.68 -17.24 12.88
C VAL A 350 -0.26 -16.36 13.70
N ASP A 351 -0.23 -16.50 15.03
CA ASP A 351 -1.09 -15.72 15.93
C ASP A 351 -0.79 -14.21 15.83
N TYR A 352 0.50 -13.86 15.77
CA TYR A 352 0.91 -12.47 15.56
C TYR A 352 0.47 -11.96 14.18
N GLY A 353 0.65 -12.73 13.11
CA GLY A 353 0.26 -12.37 11.76
C GLY A 353 -1.23 -12.07 11.65
N ARG A 354 -2.08 -12.93 12.26
CA ARG A 354 -3.53 -12.70 12.33
C ARG A 354 -3.88 -11.43 13.09
N ALA A 355 -3.28 -11.22 14.25
CA ALA A 355 -3.50 -10.02 15.04
C ALA A 355 -3.08 -8.75 14.30
N SER A 356 -1.88 -8.74 13.70
CA SER A 356 -1.34 -7.63 12.92
C SER A 356 -2.22 -7.30 11.72
N LYS A 357 -2.62 -8.32 10.92
CA LYS A 357 -3.55 -8.17 9.78
C LYS A 357 -4.86 -7.53 10.23
N LEU A 358 -5.44 -7.98 11.34
CA LEU A 358 -6.70 -7.43 11.85
C LEU A 358 -6.56 -5.98 12.32
N VAL A 359 -5.43 -5.61 12.95
CA VAL A 359 -5.15 -4.20 13.31
C VAL A 359 -5.13 -3.32 12.06
N TYR A 360 -4.42 -3.74 11.00
CA TYR A 360 -4.39 -3.00 9.73
C TYR A 360 -5.77 -2.89 9.09
N GLN A 361 -6.50 -3.98 8.99
CA GLN A 361 -7.84 -3.99 8.38
C GLN A 361 -8.80 -3.04 9.12
N ARG A 362 -8.81 -3.07 10.46
CA ARG A 362 -9.64 -2.16 11.26
C ARG A 362 -9.20 -0.70 11.14
N ARG A 363 -7.88 -0.46 11.10
CA ARG A 363 -7.34 0.89 10.88
C ARG A 363 -7.80 1.46 9.54
N TYR A 364 -7.66 0.69 8.47
CA TYR A 364 -8.05 1.14 7.12
C TYR A 364 -9.57 1.25 6.96
N ALA A 365 -10.35 0.39 7.61
CA ALA A 365 -11.81 0.50 7.67
C ALA A 365 -12.26 1.82 8.32
N ALA A 366 -11.68 2.18 9.48
CA ALA A 366 -11.95 3.44 10.14
C ALA A 366 -11.48 4.65 9.32
N LYS A 367 -10.32 4.52 8.68
CA LYS A 367 -9.72 5.56 7.82
C LYS A 367 -10.57 5.83 6.59
N LEU A 368 -11.07 4.79 5.90
CA LEU A 368 -11.98 4.97 4.76
C LEU A 368 -13.21 5.77 5.16
N GLY A 369 -13.86 5.41 6.28
CA GLY A 369 -15.02 6.14 6.77
C GLY A 369 -14.72 7.60 7.10
N TYR A 370 -13.50 7.94 7.52
CA TYR A 370 -13.02 9.30 7.68
C TYR A 370 -12.77 9.99 6.32
N GLU A 371 -12.09 9.33 5.39
CA GLU A 371 -11.78 9.89 4.07
C GLU A 371 -13.01 10.18 3.22
N LEU A 372 -14.09 9.40 3.39
CA LEU A 372 -15.39 9.67 2.76
C LEU A 372 -15.97 11.01 3.21
N GLU A 373 -15.91 11.32 4.51
CA GLU A 373 -16.35 12.63 5.04
C GLU A 373 -15.44 13.76 4.55
N LEU A 374 -14.12 13.55 4.57
CA LEU A 374 -13.14 14.53 4.13
C LEU A 374 -13.30 14.92 2.66
N ASN A 375 -13.58 13.95 1.80
CA ASN A 375 -13.57 14.11 0.35
C ASN A 375 -14.98 14.12 -0.28
N GLY A 376 -16.04 14.05 0.54
CA GLY A 376 -17.44 14.04 0.10
C GLY A 376 -17.99 15.39 -0.38
N GLY A 377 -17.20 16.46 -0.25
CA GLY A 377 -17.58 17.82 -0.67
C GLY A 377 -18.32 18.64 0.40
N GLY A 378 -18.38 18.14 1.63
CA GLY A 378 -18.91 18.84 2.80
C GLY A 378 -17.92 19.81 3.43
N ASP A 379 -18.30 20.37 4.59
CA ASP A 379 -17.42 21.19 5.42
C ASP A 379 -16.39 20.27 6.12
N VAL A 380 -15.14 20.68 6.08
CA VAL A 380 -14.04 19.91 6.67
C VAL A 380 -13.66 20.37 8.10
N ASP A 381 -14.33 21.40 8.62
CA ASP A 381 -14.10 21.90 9.97
C ASP A 381 -14.57 20.87 11.01
N GLY A 382 -13.71 20.54 11.96
CA GLY A 382 -13.98 19.54 13.01
C GLY A 382 -13.71 18.09 12.60
N LEU A 383 -13.27 17.82 11.36
CA LEU A 383 -12.93 16.46 10.91
C LEU A 383 -11.68 15.89 11.60
N GLU A 384 -10.81 16.72 12.15
CA GLU A 384 -9.73 16.30 13.04
C GLU A 384 -10.25 15.44 14.22
N GLN A 385 -11.34 15.89 14.84
CA GLN A 385 -11.96 15.17 15.95
C GLN A 385 -12.66 13.88 15.48
N LEU A 386 -13.23 13.88 14.28
CA LEU A 386 -13.81 12.69 13.66
C LEU A 386 -12.72 11.65 13.39
N TYR A 387 -11.58 12.08 12.83
CA TYR A 387 -10.41 11.23 12.58
C TYR A 387 -9.93 10.56 13.86
N ALA A 388 -9.64 11.36 14.92
CA ALA A 388 -9.21 10.86 16.21
C ALA A 388 -10.19 9.87 16.82
N ARG A 389 -11.50 10.18 16.78
CA ARG A 389 -12.54 9.32 17.32
C ARG A 389 -12.66 8.00 16.59
N ARG A 390 -12.79 8.02 15.24
CA ARG A 390 -12.94 6.78 14.44
C ARG A 390 -11.77 5.82 14.64
N LEU A 391 -10.54 6.32 14.62
CA LEU A 391 -9.36 5.48 14.84
C LEU A 391 -9.23 5.00 16.28
N SER A 392 -9.56 5.86 17.27
CA SER A 392 -9.55 5.45 18.68
C SER A 392 -10.55 4.35 18.95
N GLU A 393 -11.77 4.45 18.43
CA GLU A 393 -12.82 3.45 18.59
C GLU A 393 -12.47 2.13 17.89
N ALA A 394 -12.02 2.21 16.63
CA ALA A 394 -11.68 1.02 15.85
C ALA A 394 -10.52 0.22 16.42
N LEU A 395 -9.51 0.91 16.97
CA LEU A 395 -8.27 0.29 17.44
C LEU A 395 -8.18 0.17 18.97
N ARG A 396 -9.14 0.73 19.72
CA ARG A 396 -9.13 0.83 21.19
C ARG A 396 -7.82 1.45 21.71
N VAL A 397 -7.36 2.51 21.04
CA VAL A 397 -6.10 3.19 21.25
C VAL A 397 -6.36 4.68 21.41
N GLN A 398 -5.65 5.36 22.28
CA GLN A 398 -5.67 6.83 22.32
C GLN A 398 -5.01 7.38 21.04
N TRP A 399 -5.83 7.82 20.09
CA TRP A 399 -5.37 8.31 18.78
C TRP A 399 -5.48 9.83 18.70
N PRO A 400 -4.36 10.57 18.47
CA PRO A 400 -4.39 12.02 18.37
C PRO A 400 -4.97 12.49 17.04
N GLY A 401 -5.55 13.69 17.02
CA GLY A 401 -6.10 14.31 15.82
C GLY A 401 -5.05 14.88 14.86
N ALA A 402 -3.88 15.25 15.35
CA ALA A 402 -2.88 16.01 14.59
C ALA A 402 -2.53 15.46 13.19
N GLN A 403 -2.65 14.16 12.99
CA GLN A 403 -2.32 13.49 11.72
C GLN A 403 -3.49 13.48 10.70
N TRP A 404 -4.59 14.13 10.97
CA TRP A 404 -5.84 14.04 10.19
C TRP A 404 -5.70 14.39 8.69
N LEU A 405 -4.76 15.25 8.33
CA LEU A 405 -4.43 15.54 6.93
C LEU A 405 -3.21 14.77 6.41
N ALA A 406 -2.27 14.44 7.30
CA ALA A 406 -1.06 13.72 6.92
C ALA A 406 -1.29 12.22 6.70
N ASP A 407 -2.32 11.64 7.33
CA ASP A 407 -2.68 10.21 7.23
C ASP A 407 -3.83 9.98 6.21
N VAL A 408 -3.87 10.72 5.11
CA VAL A 408 -4.84 10.58 4.04
C VAL A 408 -4.21 9.87 2.86
N ASP A 409 -4.87 8.83 2.35
CA ASP A 409 -4.43 8.18 1.12
C ASP A 409 -4.99 8.91 -0.11
N PRO A 410 -4.14 9.32 -1.06
CA PRO A 410 -4.61 10.04 -2.23
C PRO A 410 -5.56 9.16 -3.05
N PHE A 411 -6.59 9.78 -3.63
CA PHE A 411 -7.56 9.11 -4.51
C PHE A 411 -8.16 7.83 -3.91
N PHE A 412 -8.43 7.84 -2.60
CA PHE A 412 -8.99 6.70 -1.87
C PHE A 412 -8.18 5.40 -2.07
N TYR A 413 -6.84 5.48 -2.03
CA TYR A 413 -6.02 4.27 -2.10
C TYR A 413 -6.30 3.31 -0.92
N SER A 414 -6.79 3.84 0.20
CA SER A 414 -7.33 3.07 1.33
C SER A 414 -8.42 2.07 0.91
N ALA A 415 -9.32 2.48 0.02
CA ALA A 415 -10.36 1.59 -0.53
C ALA A 415 -9.75 0.45 -1.35
N ARG A 416 -8.67 0.72 -2.09
CA ARG A 416 -7.96 -0.29 -2.90
C ARG A 416 -7.25 -1.32 -2.01
N TYR A 417 -6.63 -0.92 -0.90
CA TYR A 417 -6.10 -1.86 0.09
C TYR A 417 -7.18 -2.73 0.73
N LEU A 418 -8.31 -2.14 1.12
CA LEU A 418 -9.43 -2.90 1.71
C LEU A 418 -9.96 -3.96 0.75
N ARG A 419 -10.18 -3.59 -0.51
CA ARG A 419 -10.59 -4.54 -1.57
C ARG A 419 -9.52 -5.60 -1.85
N ALA A 420 -8.24 -5.21 -1.79
CA ALA A 420 -7.12 -6.13 -1.98
C ALA A 420 -7.08 -7.22 -0.92
N TRP A 421 -7.31 -6.91 0.36
CA TRP A 421 -7.41 -7.94 1.41
C TRP A 421 -8.58 -8.90 1.19
N ALA A 422 -9.73 -8.39 0.75
CA ALA A 422 -10.87 -9.26 0.42
C ALA A 422 -10.54 -10.18 -0.77
N LEU A 423 -9.92 -9.64 -1.82
CA LEU A 423 -9.51 -10.41 -2.98
C LEU A 423 -8.41 -11.42 -2.63
N GLU A 424 -7.42 -11.04 -1.83
CA GLU A 424 -6.36 -11.95 -1.32
C GLU A 424 -6.97 -13.14 -0.60
N THR A 425 -7.91 -12.90 0.32
CA THR A 425 -8.59 -13.97 1.06
C THR A 425 -9.32 -14.95 0.13
N HIS A 426 -10.00 -14.45 -0.88
CA HIS A 426 -10.63 -15.31 -1.89
C HIS A 426 -9.60 -16.10 -2.71
N LEU A 427 -8.50 -15.46 -3.14
CA LEU A 427 -7.44 -16.12 -3.90
C LEU A 427 -6.74 -17.20 -3.07
N HIS A 428 -6.42 -16.91 -1.82
CA HIS A 428 -5.82 -17.87 -0.90
C HIS A 428 -6.71 -19.11 -0.73
N ARG A 429 -8.03 -18.92 -0.54
CA ARG A 429 -8.98 -20.04 -0.48
C ARG A 429 -9.01 -20.84 -1.76
N ALA A 430 -9.15 -20.17 -2.90
CA ALA A 430 -9.19 -20.85 -4.20
C ALA A 430 -7.92 -21.67 -4.46
N LEU A 431 -6.76 -21.17 -4.05
CA LEU A 431 -5.48 -21.89 -4.15
C LEU A 431 -5.44 -23.10 -3.21
N THR A 432 -5.83 -22.91 -1.94
CA THR A 432 -5.85 -23.98 -0.94
C THR A 432 -6.84 -25.08 -1.30
N GLU A 433 -8.04 -24.74 -1.76
CA GLU A 433 -9.06 -25.71 -2.18
C GLU A 433 -8.64 -26.52 -3.40
N ARG A 434 -7.92 -25.91 -4.37
CA ARG A 434 -7.53 -26.57 -5.62
C ARG A 434 -6.22 -27.33 -5.50
N PHE A 435 -5.26 -26.84 -4.75
CA PHE A 435 -3.88 -27.32 -4.73
C PHE A 435 -3.38 -27.73 -3.34
N GLY A 436 -4.21 -27.58 -2.29
CA GLY A 436 -3.88 -27.91 -0.90
C GLY A 436 -3.13 -26.81 -0.18
N GLU A 437 -2.88 -27.04 1.13
CA GLU A 437 -2.21 -26.10 2.03
C GLU A 437 -0.80 -25.68 1.56
N SER A 438 -0.13 -26.51 0.79
CA SER A 438 1.21 -26.22 0.25
C SER A 438 1.15 -25.76 -1.21
N TRP A 439 0.10 -25.06 -1.64
CA TRP A 439 -0.08 -24.56 -3.00
C TRP A 439 1.15 -23.79 -3.53
N PHE A 440 1.88 -23.11 -2.67
CA PHE A 440 3.12 -22.39 -2.98
C PHE A 440 4.29 -23.28 -3.40
N ALA A 441 4.10 -24.59 -3.37
CA ALA A 441 5.07 -25.60 -3.81
C ALA A 441 4.52 -26.48 -4.95
N GLU A 442 3.43 -26.04 -5.60
CA GLU A 442 2.75 -26.80 -6.66
C GLU A 442 2.86 -26.06 -8.01
N PRO A 443 3.48 -26.68 -9.04
CA PRO A 443 3.62 -26.06 -10.36
C PRO A 443 2.28 -25.67 -11.01
N GLU A 444 1.21 -26.39 -10.68
CA GLU A 444 -0.14 -26.10 -11.16
C GLU A 444 -0.70 -24.80 -10.57
N ALA A 445 -0.41 -24.52 -9.30
CA ALA A 445 -0.76 -23.26 -8.67
C ALA A 445 -0.03 -22.08 -9.33
N GLY A 446 1.26 -22.25 -9.64
CA GLY A 446 2.02 -21.22 -10.36
C GLY A 446 1.49 -20.99 -11.78
N ARG A 447 1.04 -22.04 -12.51
CA ARG A 447 0.35 -21.85 -13.81
C ARG A 447 -0.95 -21.06 -13.65
N PHE A 448 -1.75 -21.44 -12.67
CA PHE A 448 -3.01 -20.75 -12.36
C PHE A 448 -2.80 -19.27 -12.05
N LEU A 449 -1.79 -18.93 -11.23
CA LEU A 449 -1.47 -17.54 -10.93
C LEU A 449 -0.97 -16.78 -12.16
N ARG A 450 -0.10 -17.38 -13.01
CA ARG A 450 0.33 -16.74 -14.26
C ARG A 450 -0.83 -16.47 -15.22
N ASP A 451 -1.81 -17.36 -15.29
CA ASP A 451 -3.02 -17.14 -16.11
C ASP A 451 -3.83 -15.94 -15.58
N LEU A 452 -3.91 -15.75 -14.26
CA LEU A 452 -4.53 -14.57 -13.65
C LEU A 452 -3.69 -13.31 -13.89
N TRP A 453 -2.39 -13.36 -13.64
CA TRP A 453 -1.48 -12.21 -13.80
C TRP A 453 -1.47 -11.69 -15.24
N SER A 454 -1.59 -12.56 -16.22
CA SER A 454 -1.60 -12.17 -17.64
C SER A 454 -2.71 -11.20 -18.01
N THR A 455 -3.77 -11.11 -17.21
CA THR A 455 -4.89 -10.19 -17.43
C THR A 455 -4.61 -8.76 -16.97
N GLY A 456 -3.47 -8.55 -16.29
CA GLY A 456 -3.10 -7.25 -15.72
C GLY A 456 -4.10 -6.77 -14.68
N GLN A 457 -4.25 -5.47 -14.60
CA GLN A 457 -5.24 -4.80 -13.76
C GLN A 457 -6.54 -4.51 -14.55
N GLY A 458 -6.95 -5.43 -15.41
CA GLY A 458 -7.98 -5.34 -16.45
C GLY A 458 -9.23 -4.51 -16.16
N PRO A 459 -10.09 -4.29 -17.18
CA PRO A 459 -11.24 -3.37 -17.06
C PRO A 459 -12.29 -3.83 -16.05
N GLU A 460 -12.28 -5.11 -15.67
CA GLU A 460 -13.19 -5.69 -14.67
C GLU A 460 -12.60 -5.65 -13.25
N GLY A 461 -11.35 -5.17 -13.10
CA GLY A 461 -10.68 -5.04 -11.81
C GLY A 461 -10.65 -6.31 -10.96
N GLY A 462 -10.76 -6.13 -9.65
CA GLY A 462 -10.76 -7.22 -8.68
C GLY A 462 -11.91 -8.22 -8.88
N GLU A 463 -13.07 -7.77 -9.33
CA GLU A 463 -14.23 -8.64 -9.65
C GLU A 463 -13.92 -9.59 -10.80
N GLY A 464 -13.22 -9.12 -11.83
CA GLY A 464 -12.79 -9.96 -12.95
C GLY A 464 -11.80 -11.05 -12.53
N ILE A 465 -10.83 -10.72 -11.68
CA ILE A 465 -9.90 -11.69 -11.10
C ILE A 465 -10.65 -12.71 -10.24
N LEU A 466 -11.56 -12.25 -9.38
CA LEU A 466 -12.36 -13.13 -8.53
C LEU A 466 -13.22 -14.10 -9.35
N ALA A 467 -13.88 -13.62 -10.39
CA ALA A 467 -14.69 -14.47 -11.28
C ALA A 467 -13.84 -15.55 -11.98
N ARG A 468 -12.62 -15.21 -12.44
CA ARG A 468 -11.67 -16.18 -13.03
C ARG A 468 -11.16 -17.19 -12.01
N ALA A 469 -11.00 -16.76 -10.75
CA ALA A 469 -10.66 -17.65 -9.64
C ALA A 469 -11.82 -18.58 -9.22
N GLY A 470 -13.03 -18.37 -9.75
CA GLY A 470 -14.23 -19.16 -9.43
C GLY A 470 -15.00 -18.65 -8.24
N GLY A 471 -14.72 -17.41 -7.81
CA GLY A 471 -15.46 -16.72 -6.73
C GLY A 471 -16.72 -16.00 -7.23
N GLY A 472 -17.52 -15.50 -6.28
CA GLY A 472 -18.75 -14.75 -6.51
C GLY A 472 -18.54 -13.23 -6.57
N SER A 473 -19.02 -12.50 -5.56
CA SER A 473 -18.83 -11.06 -5.42
C SER A 473 -17.62 -10.75 -4.54
N LEU A 474 -16.95 -9.64 -4.85
CA LEU A 474 -15.90 -9.11 -3.98
C LEU A 474 -16.57 -8.35 -2.82
N ASP A 475 -16.76 -9.07 -1.73
CA ASP A 475 -17.42 -8.58 -0.52
C ASP A 475 -16.44 -8.59 0.65
N PHE A 476 -16.43 -7.50 1.42
CA PHE A 476 -15.50 -7.35 2.53
C PHE A 476 -15.80 -8.31 3.71
N SER A 477 -17.01 -8.85 3.78
CA SER A 477 -17.41 -9.81 4.81
C SER A 477 -16.62 -11.14 4.75
N VAL A 478 -16.00 -11.46 3.61
CA VAL A 478 -15.12 -12.64 3.46
C VAL A 478 -14.02 -12.67 4.52
N LEU A 479 -13.53 -11.50 4.95
CA LEU A 479 -12.48 -11.39 5.96
C LEU A 479 -12.88 -11.92 7.34
N LEU A 480 -14.19 -11.94 7.65
CA LEU A 480 -14.69 -12.50 8.91
C LEU A 480 -14.37 -14.00 9.04
N SER A 481 -14.28 -14.70 7.94
CA SER A 481 -14.02 -16.13 7.92
C SER A 481 -12.54 -16.49 8.20
N ASP A 482 -11.61 -15.56 8.00
CA ASP A 482 -10.19 -15.74 8.31
C ASP A 482 -9.89 -15.60 9.80
N LEU A 483 -10.86 -15.07 10.55
CA LEU A 483 -10.71 -14.84 11.98
C LEU A 483 -11.01 -16.09 12.83
N GLY A 484 -11.54 -17.14 12.24
CA GLY A 484 -11.76 -18.46 12.85
C GLY A 484 -13.05 -18.54 13.64
#